data_90ce904b69c9a3504b3b10261d7ef6a2
#
_entry.id   90ce904b69c9a3504b3b10261d7ef6a2
#
_cell.length_a   1.000
_cell.length_b   1.000
_cell.length_c   1.000
_cell.angle_alpha   90.00
_cell.angle_beta   90.00
_cell.angle_gamma   90.00
#
_symmetry.space_group_name_H-M   'P 1'
#
loop_
_entity.id
_entity.type
_entity.pdbx_description
1 polymer ?
#
loop_
_entity_poly.entity_id
_entity_poly.type
_entity_poly.pdbx_seq_one_letter_code
_entity_poly.pdbx_strand_id
1 'polypeptide(L)'
;MHLKISTKDIALIAIYAALYAALVVVLGPFSYGPIQIRIADSLLAIVPLLGLAGVLGHTLGVFVGNIFSTAGPIDLLNTIPSFAMSFVVYFVYKHTKNDYTVIGACITYSAILGTTVGWMLSYLYGLPLLPTIAYVAIGNAIATVLIGWPIFKLLKRTGIFQRWFGEYEKSSTKKRQNK
;
A
#
# COMPACT_ATOMS: atom_id res chain seq x y z
N MET A 1 -3.52 -11.50 -22.32
CA MET A 1 -4.26 -11.47 -21.05
C MET A 1 -4.99 -10.13 -20.97
N HIS A 2 -6.29 -10.09 -21.34
CA HIS A 2 -7.06 -8.85 -21.27
C HIS A 2 -7.47 -8.59 -19.82
N LEU A 3 -6.83 -7.63 -19.16
CA LEU A 3 -7.25 -7.10 -17.87
C LEU A 3 -8.57 -6.33 -18.08
N LYS A 4 -9.70 -6.97 -17.79
CA LYS A 4 -10.99 -6.26 -17.78
C LYS A 4 -11.17 -5.62 -16.42
N ILE A 5 -10.85 -4.33 -16.33
CA ILE A 5 -11.16 -3.52 -15.15
C ILE A 5 -12.67 -3.24 -15.15
N SER A 6 -13.36 -3.61 -14.10
CA SER A 6 -14.79 -3.38 -13.93
C SER A 6 -15.06 -2.01 -13.31
N THR A 7 -16.28 -1.50 -13.41
CA THR A 7 -16.70 -0.28 -12.72
C THR A 7 -16.50 -0.38 -11.19
N LYS A 8 -16.69 -1.59 -10.64
CA LYS A 8 -16.44 -1.86 -9.21
C LYS A 8 -14.96 -1.73 -8.85
N ASP A 9 -14.05 -2.20 -9.71
CA ASP A 9 -12.61 -2.06 -9.51
C ASP A 9 -12.20 -0.58 -9.54
N ILE A 10 -12.76 0.20 -10.48
CA ILE A 10 -12.50 1.65 -10.56
C ILE A 10 -12.95 2.36 -9.28
N ALA A 11 -14.17 2.06 -8.80
CA ALA A 11 -14.66 2.63 -7.56
C ALA A 11 -13.78 2.26 -6.36
N LEU A 12 -13.34 1.01 -6.29
CA LEU A 12 -12.47 0.53 -5.23
C LEU A 12 -11.07 1.20 -5.26
N ILE A 13 -10.49 1.34 -6.46
CA ILE A 13 -9.23 2.07 -6.67
C ILE A 13 -9.36 3.51 -6.17
N ALA A 14 -10.45 4.19 -6.56
CA ALA A 14 -10.68 5.58 -6.19
C ALA A 14 -10.87 5.75 -4.68
N ILE A 15 -11.69 4.90 -4.05
CA ILE A 15 -11.95 4.95 -2.59
C ILE A 15 -10.65 4.66 -1.82
N TYR A 16 -9.90 3.64 -2.23
CA TYR A 16 -8.64 3.30 -1.57
C TYR A 16 -7.62 4.44 -1.69
N ALA A 17 -7.45 4.99 -2.90
CA ALA A 17 -6.51 6.07 -3.16
C ALA A 17 -6.90 7.35 -2.37
N ALA A 18 -8.19 7.68 -2.34
CA ALA A 18 -8.69 8.81 -1.56
C ALA A 18 -8.47 8.63 -0.06
N LEU A 19 -8.74 7.42 0.48
CA LEU A 19 -8.50 7.11 1.88
C LEU A 19 -7.02 7.22 2.23
N TYR A 20 -6.15 6.64 1.39
CA TYR A 20 -4.70 6.72 1.59
C TYR A 20 -4.21 8.17 1.60
N ALA A 21 -4.54 8.93 0.55
CA ALA A 21 -4.13 10.33 0.42
C ALA A 21 -4.68 11.20 1.56
N ALA A 22 -5.94 11.00 1.96
CA ALA A 22 -6.53 11.71 3.09
C ALA A 22 -5.77 11.43 4.40
N LEU A 23 -5.43 10.16 4.69
CA LEU A 23 -4.64 9.80 5.86
C LEU A 23 -3.25 10.45 5.84
N VAL A 24 -2.58 10.45 4.68
CA VAL A 24 -1.27 11.08 4.54
C VAL A 24 -1.33 12.58 4.79
N VAL A 25 -2.32 13.27 4.20
CA VAL A 25 -2.46 14.74 4.30
C VAL A 25 -2.92 15.17 5.69
N VAL A 26 -3.94 14.51 6.25
CA VAL A 26 -4.47 14.83 7.59
C VAL A 26 -3.43 14.58 8.67
N LEU A 27 -2.62 13.54 8.53
CA LEU A 27 -1.54 13.20 9.44
C LEU A 27 -0.18 13.74 8.96
N GLY A 28 -0.19 14.84 8.20
CA GLY A 28 0.98 15.42 7.56
C GLY A 28 2.23 15.55 8.44
N PRO A 29 2.14 16.07 9.68
CA PRO A 29 3.29 16.16 10.57
C PRO A 29 3.98 14.83 10.87
N PHE A 30 3.21 13.74 10.92
CA PHE A 30 3.72 12.38 11.11
C PHE A 30 4.10 11.69 9.79
N SER A 31 3.52 12.15 8.67
CA SER A 31 3.68 11.51 7.35
C SER A 31 4.91 12.03 6.59
N TYR A 32 5.35 13.27 6.83
CA TYR A 32 6.39 13.94 6.04
C TYR A 32 7.60 14.40 6.87
N GLY A 33 7.60 14.19 8.18
CA GLY A 33 8.68 14.60 9.07
C GLY A 33 9.95 13.76 8.92
N PRO A 34 11.08 14.21 9.49
CA PRO A 34 12.33 13.43 9.53
C PRO A 34 12.19 12.11 10.30
N ILE A 35 11.30 12.07 11.29
CA ILE A 35 10.87 10.85 12.00
C ILE A 35 9.47 10.55 11.52
N GLN A 36 9.36 9.70 10.49
CA GLN A 36 8.09 9.39 9.85
C GLN A 36 7.45 8.14 10.46
N ILE A 37 6.16 8.25 10.79
CA ILE A 37 5.27 7.09 10.95
C ILE A 37 4.11 7.32 9.98
N ARG A 38 4.25 6.86 8.74
CA ARG A 38 3.22 7.03 7.71
C ARG A 38 2.10 6.02 7.93
N ILE A 39 1.12 6.38 8.78
CA ILE A 39 0.00 5.50 9.15
C ILE A 39 -0.76 4.99 7.92
N ALA A 40 -0.84 5.80 6.85
CA ALA A 40 -1.46 5.39 5.59
C ALA A 40 -0.83 4.13 4.98
N ASP A 41 0.45 3.88 5.21
CA ASP A 41 1.14 2.67 4.73
C ASP A 41 0.60 1.39 5.38
N SER A 42 -0.12 1.48 6.50
CA SER A 42 -0.83 0.33 7.08
C SER A 42 -1.82 -0.31 6.10
N LEU A 43 -2.35 0.48 5.17
CA LEU A 43 -3.25 0.00 4.13
C LEU A 43 -2.57 -0.96 3.14
N LEU A 44 -1.22 -0.97 3.06
CA LEU A 44 -0.50 -1.95 2.25
C LEU A 44 -0.87 -3.40 2.63
N ALA A 45 -1.05 -3.66 3.91
CA ALA A 45 -1.38 -5.00 4.39
C ALA A 45 -2.72 -5.53 3.82
N ILE A 46 -3.66 -4.65 3.46
CA ILE A 46 -4.96 -5.07 2.91
C ILE A 46 -4.96 -5.21 1.38
N VAL A 47 -3.92 -4.75 0.68
CA VAL A 47 -3.79 -4.87 -0.78
C VAL A 47 -4.05 -6.29 -1.29
N PRO A 48 -3.53 -7.36 -0.64
CA PRO A 48 -3.78 -8.74 -1.08
C PRO A 48 -5.26 -9.15 -1.09
N LEU A 49 -6.08 -8.56 -0.22
CA LEU A 49 -7.52 -8.84 -0.16
C LEU A 49 -8.28 -8.16 -1.30
N LEU A 50 -7.75 -7.08 -1.83
CA LEU A 50 -8.35 -6.25 -2.89
C LEU A 50 -7.82 -6.60 -4.29
N GLY A 51 -6.83 -7.47 -4.37
CA GLY A 51 -6.24 -7.89 -5.64
C GLY A 51 -5.54 -6.74 -6.39
N LEU A 52 -5.60 -6.76 -7.72
CA LEU A 52 -4.98 -5.72 -8.56
C LEU A 52 -5.59 -4.33 -8.32
N ALA A 53 -6.87 -4.25 -7.99
CA ALA A 53 -7.49 -2.97 -7.63
C ALA A 53 -6.82 -2.36 -6.38
N GLY A 54 -6.45 -3.19 -5.40
CA GLY A 54 -5.67 -2.77 -4.23
C GLY A 54 -4.29 -2.24 -4.61
N VAL A 55 -3.58 -2.92 -5.52
CA VAL A 55 -2.26 -2.47 -6.02
C VAL A 55 -2.37 -1.09 -6.68
N LEU A 56 -3.32 -0.92 -7.60
CA LEU A 56 -3.52 0.34 -8.30
C LEU A 56 -4.00 1.45 -7.36
N GLY A 57 -4.91 1.12 -6.44
CA GLY A 57 -5.40 2.07 -5.42
C GLY A 57 -4.30 2.54 -4.49
N HIS A 58 -3.44 1.62 -4.02
CA HIS A 58 -2.29 1.95 -3.19
C HIS A 58 -1.31 2.88 -3.93
N THR A 59 -0.94 2.51 -5.15
CA THR A 59 -0.03 3.30 -5.97
C THR A 59 -0.56 4.71 -6.23
N LEU A 60 -1.83 4.82 -6.63
CA LEU A 60 -2.47 6.10 -6.87
C LEU A 60 -2.57 6.93 -5.58
N GLY A 61 -2.88 6.28 -4.46
CA GLY A 61 -2.93 6.93 -3.14
C GLY A 61 -1.58 7.49 -2.72
N VAL A 62 -0.50 6.73 -2.88
CA VAL A 62 0.87 7.19 -2.63
C VAL A 62 1.22 8.36 -3.54
N PHE A 63 0.92 8.25 -4.83
CA PHE A 63 1.18 9.34 -5.80
C PHE A 63 0.47 10.62 -5.40
N VAL A 64 -0.84 10.56 -5.15
CA VAL A 64 -1.64 11.73 -4.75
C VAL A 64 -1.19 12.28 -3.41
N GLY A 65 -0.94 11.42 -2.40
CA GLY A 65 -0.44 11.83 -1.09
C GLY A 65 0.91 12.57 -1.19
N ASN A 66 1.81 12.09 -2.04
CA ASN A 66 3.14 12.68 -2.20
C ASN A 66 3.13 14.02 -2.97
N ILE A 67 2.06 14.37 -3.69
CA ILE A 67 1.90 15.73 -4.26
C ILE A 67 1.93 16.80 -3.15
N PHE A 68 1.43 16.48 -1.96
CA PHE A 68 1.37 17.38 -0.81
C PHE A 68 2.59 17.27 0.11
N SER A 69 3.63 16.52 -0.30
CA SER A 69 4.81 16.32 0.52
C SER A 69 5.63 17.59 0.70
N THR A 70 6.10 17.82 1.93
CA THR A 70 7.04 18.89 2.25
C THR A 70 8.42 18.69 1.62
N ALA A 71 8.77 17.46 1.22
CA ALA A 71 9.99 17.17 0.48
C ALA A 71 9.91 17.58 -1.00
N GLY A 72 8.73 18.02 -1.46
CA GLY A 72 8.52 18.49 -2.83
C GLY A 72 8.43 17.36 -3.86
N PRO A 73 8.63 17.66 -5.16
CA PRO A 73 8.42 16.73 -6.26
C PRO A 73 9.28 15.46 -6.21
N ILE A 74 10.39 15.47 -5.51
CA ILE A 74 11.29 14.32 -5.39
C ILE A 74 10.59 13.14 -4.66
N ASP A 75 9.64 13.43 -3.76
CA ASP A 75 8.90 12.40 -3.05
C ASP A 75 7.98 11.58 -3.97
N LEU A 76 7.60 12.12 -5.13
CA LEU A 76 6.85 11.38 -6.16
C LEU A 76 7.62 10.16 -6.67
N LEU A 77 8.96 10.17 -6.63
CA LEU A 77 9.78 9.03 -7.03
C LEU A 77 9.52 7.80 -6.14
N ASN A 78 9.12 8.00 -4.89
CA ASN A 78 8.77 6.91 -3.98
C ASN A 78 7.48 6.16 -4.38
N THR A 79 6.72 6.68 -5.34
CA THR A 79 5.60 5.94 -5.96
C THR A 79 6.08 4.68 -6.68
N ILE A 80 7.28 4.70 -7.27
CA ILE A 80 7.83 3.56 -8.02
C ILE A 80 8.08 2.35 -7.10
N PRO A 81 8.89 2.46 -6.03
CA PRO A 81 9.06 1.35 -5.09
C PRO A 81 7.75 0.95 -4.41
N SER A 82 6.84 1.89 -4.13
CA SER A 82 5.53 1.59 -3.55
C SER A 82 4.66 0.75 -4.50
N PHE A 83 4.65 1.05 -5.79
CA PHE A 83 4.00 0.22 -6.80
C PHE A 83 4.60 -1.18 -6.86
N ALA A 84 5.92 -1.28 -7.00
CA ALA A 84 6.61 -2.56 -7.09
C ALA A 84 6.31 -3.44 -5.87
N MET A 85 6.38 -2.87 -4.68
CA MET A 85 6.15 -3.61 -3.44
C MET A 85 4.69 -3.96 -3.19
N SER A 86 3.74 -3.09 -3.53
CA SER A 86 2.32 -3.43 -3.43
C SER A 86 1.97 -4.59 -4.38
N PHE A 87 2.59 -4.63 -5.56
CA PHE A 87 2.46 -5.76 -6.48
C PHE A 87 3.08 -7.04 -5.90
N VAL A 88 4.27 -6.95 -5.29
CA VAL A 88 4.93 -8.09 -4.63
C VAL A 88 4.07 -8.65 -3.50
N VAL A 89 3.53 -7.80 -2.62
CA VAL A 89 2.64 -8.22 -1.52
C VAL A 89 1.43 -8.98 -2.06
N TYR A 90 0.78 -8.43 -3.08
CA TYR A 90 -0.35 -9.07 -3.75
C TYR A 90 0.05 -10.42 -4.37
N PHE A 91 1.13 -10.43 -5.15
CA PHE A 91 1.56 -11.62 -5.89
C PHE A 91 1.96 -12.76 -4.96
N VAL A 92 2.79 -12.48 -3.96
CA VAL A 92 3.24 -13.48 -2.99
C VAL A 92 2.07 -14.07 -2.22
N TYR A 93 1.16 -13.23 -1.72
CA TYR A 93 -0.02 -13.72 -1.02
C TYR A 93 -0.95 -14.54 -1.92
N LYS A 94 -1.14 -14.14 -3.17
CA LYS A 94 -1.96 -14.85 -4.15
C LYS A 94 -1.48 -16.29 -4.36
N HIS A 95 -0.17 -16.51 -4.38
CA HIS A 95 0.43 -17.83 -4.62
C HIS A 95 0.55 -18.66 -3.34
N THR A 96 0.93 -18.05 -2.23
CA THR A 96 1.18 -18.79 -0.98
C THR A 96 -0.09 -19.03 -0.17
N LYS A 97 -1.08 -18.11 -0.26
CA LYS A 97 -2.28 -18.06 0.61
C LYS A 97 -1.95 -18.07 2.10
N ASN A 98 -0.69 -17.80 2.44
CA ASN A 98 -0.22 -17.79 3.82
C ASN A 98 -0.24 -16.35 4.34
N ASP A 99 -0.94 -16.11 5.44
CA ASP A 99 -1.07 -14.79 6.03
C ASP A 99 0.28 -14.21 6.49
N TYR A 100 1.19 -15.03 6.98
CA TYR A 100 2.51 -14.58 7.43
C TYR A 100 3.37 -14.00 6.32
N THR A 101 3.10 -14.34 5.06
CA THR A 101 3.81 -13.74 3.93
C THR A 101 3.50 -12.25 3.77
N VAL A 102 2.32 -11.80 4.24
CA VAL A 102 1.97 -10.37 4.27
C VAL A 102 2.88 -9.63 5.25
N ILE A 103 3.15 -10.21 6.44
CA ILE A 103 4.08 -9.61 7.42
C ILE A 103 5.48 -9.48 6.80
N GLY A 104 6.00 -10.57 6.22
CA GLY A 104 7.31 -10.56 5.57
C GLY A 104 7.42 -9.50 4.48
N ALA A 105 6.39 -9.39 3.64
CA ALA A 105 6.33 -8.39 2.59
C ALA A 105 6.21 -6.96 3.15
N CYS A 106 5.47 -6.73 4.23
CA CYS A 106 5.40 -5.44 4.93
C CYS A 106 6.76 -5.02 5.52
N ILE A 107 7.49 -5.96 6.11
CA ILE A 107 8.85 -5.71 6.62
C ILE A 107 9.79 -5.33 5.46
N THR A 108 9.75 -6.08 4.36
CA THR A 108 10.55 -5.80 3.16
C THR A 108 10.22 -4.43 2.57
N TYR A 109 8.94 -4.09 2.48
CA TYR A 109 8.49 -2.77 2.06
C TYR A 109 9.05 -1.67 2.96
N SER A 110 8.96 -1.85 4.28
CA SER A 110 9.46 -0.87 5.25
C SER A 110 10.97 -0.67 5.14
N ALA A 111 11.73 -1.72 4.86
CA ALA A 111 13.18 -1.63 4.63
C ALA A 111 13.50 -0.87 3.33
N ILE A 112 12.78 -1.16 2.24
CA ILE A 112 12.98 -0.48 0.95
C ILE A 112 12.61 0.99 1.05
N LEU A 113 11.43 1.33 1.61
CA LEU A 113 11.04 2.73 1.80
C LEU A 113 11.93 3.43 2.83
N GLY A 114 12.35 2.76 3.89
CA GLY A 114 13.34 3.29 4.82
C GLY A 114 14.61 3.73 4.10
N THR A 115 15.09 2.91 3.17
CA THR A 115 16.29 3.23 2.39
C THR A 115 16.05 4.37 1.41
N THR A 116 14.99 4.31 0.61
CA THR A 116 14.74 5.32 -0.44
C THR A 116 14.32 6.67 0.14
N VAL A 117 13.36 6.68 1.05
CA VAL A 117 12.89 7.92 1.70
C VAL A 117 13.93 8.44 2.69
N GLY A 118 14.56 7.57 3.47
CA GLY A 118 15.62 7.96 4.40
C GLY A 118 16.82 8.57 3.70
N TRP A 119 17.24 8.03 2.55
CA TRP A 119 18.26 8.63 1.70
C TRP A 119 17.82 10.02 1.18
N MET A 120 16.61 10.13 0.69
CA MET A 120 16.04 11.38 0.20
C MET A 120 16.00 12.46 1.29
N LEU A 121 15.51 12.14 2.48
CA LEU A 121 15.45 13.08 3.61
C LEU A 121 16.84 13.47 4.12
N SER A 122 17.77 12.53 4.16
CA SER A 122 19.17 12.80 4.48
C SER A 122 19.78 13.81 3.51
N TYR A 123 19.53 13.62 2.22
CA TYR A 123 20.02 14.53 1.17
C TYR A 123 19.40 15.92 1.24
N LEU A 124 18.07 16.01 1.46
CA LEU A 124 17.34 17.29 1.45
C LEU A 124 17.59 18.12 2.72
N TYR A 125 17.69 17.47 3.87
CA TYR A 125 17.76 18.15 5.16
C TYR A 125 19.13 18.06 5.82
N GLY A 126 20.14 17.45 5.17
CA GLY A 126 21.49 17.30 5.74
C GLY A 126 21.53 16.39 6.97
N LEU A 127 20.59 15.44 7.09
CA LEU A 127 20.49 14.54 8.23
C LEU A 127 21.49 13.38 8.12
N PRO A 128 21.94 12.78 9.26
CA PRO A 128 22.80 11.61 9.20
C PRO A 128 22.08 10.43 8.54
N LEU A 129 22.69 9.86 7.49
CA LEU A 129 22.05 8.90 6.58
C LEU A 129 21.52 7.65 7.30
N LEU A 130 22.37 6.94 8.03
CA LEU A 130 21.99 5.66 8.65
C LEU A 130 20.90 5.80 9.72
N PRO A 131 20.97 6.76 10.65
CA PRO A 131 19.88 7.00 11.60
C PRO A 131 18.56 7.36 10.89
N THR A 132 18.59 8.18 9.85
CA THR A 132 17.38 8.58 9.11
C THR A 132 16.73 7.38 8.42
N ILE A 133 17.52 6.53 7.75
CA ILE A 133 17.04 5.26 7.17
C ILE A 133 16.41 4.39 8.25
N ALA A 134 17.07 4.22 9.40
CA ALA A 134 16.55 3.39 10.49
C ALA A 134 15.23 3.94 11.04
N TYR A 135 15.11 5.24 11.28
CA TYR A 135 13.88 5.85 11.79
C TYR A 135 12.71 5.68 10.81
N VAL A 136 12.92 5.94 9.52
CA VAL A 136 11.88 5.77 8.51
C VAL A 136 11.48 4.29 8.37
N ALA A 137 12.44 3.37 8.35
CA ALA A 137 12.16 1.94 8.26
C ALA A 137 11.36 1.43 9.47
N ILE A 138 11.75 1.82 10.69
CA ILE A 138 11.05 1.43 11.92
C ILE A 138 9.65 2.04 11.95
N GLY A 139 9.50 3.33 11.66
CA GLY A 139 8.21 4.01 11.61
C GLY A 139 7.25 3.34 10.62
N ASN A 140 7.75 2.99 9.44
CA ASN A 140 6.98 2.28 8.43
C ASN A 140 6.63 0.84 8.85
N ALA A 141 7.55 0.13 9.52
CA ALA A 141 7.29 -1.20 10.05
C ALA A 141 6.20 -1.16 11.14
N ILE A 142 6.20 -0.15 12.01
CA ILE A 142 5.13 0.07 12.98
C ILE A 142 3.79 0.25 12.26
N ALA A 143 3.72 1.11 11.25
CA ALA A 143 2.49 1.33 10.51
C ALA A 143 2.00 0.06 9.78
N THR A 144 2.87 -0.59 9.02
CA THR A 144 2.47 -1.71 8.16
C THR A 144 2.25 -3.01 8.94
N VAL A 145 3.05 -3.28 9.98
CA VAL A 145 2.98 -4.53 10.75
C VAL A 145 2.08 -4.36 11.97
N LEU A 146 2.33 -3.38 12.85
CA LEU A 146 1.55 -3.28 14.09
C LEU A 146 0.13 -2.76 13.88
N ILE A 147 -0.09 -1.90 12.88
CA ILE A 147 -1.42 -1.38 12.56
C ILE A 147 -2.03 -2.17 11.40
N GLY A 148 -1.30 -2.35 10.30
CA GLY A 148 -1.81 -2.97 9.08
C GLY A 148 -2.16 -4.44 9.24
N TRP A 149 -1.34 -5.22 9.95
CA TRP A 149 -1.59 -6.64 10.16
C TRP A 149 -2.90 -6.96 10.92
N PRO A 150 -3.21 -6.31 12.06
CA PRO A 150 -4.51 -6.51 12.72
C PRO A 150 -5.69 -6.14 11.81
N ILE A 151 -5.58 -5.03 11.05
CA ILE A 151 -6.61 -4.63 10.10
C ILE A 151 -6.79 -5.70 9.01
N PHE A 152 -5.71 -6.22 8.44
CA PHE A 152 -5.77 -7.33 7.48
C PHE A 152 -6.50 -8.54 8.05
N LYS A 153 -6.14 -8.97 9.27
CA LYS A 153 -6.77 -10.12 9.94
C LYS A 153 -8.26 -9.89 10.19
N LEU A 154 -8.62 -8.71 10.66
CA LEU A 154 -10.00 -8.33 10.91
C LEU A 154 -10.82 -8.38 9.62
N LEU A 155 -10.36 -7.71 8.56
CA LEU A 155 -11.05 -7.66 7.27
C LEU A 155 -11.12 -9.03 6.60
N LYS A 156 -10.08 -9.86 6.73
CA LYS A 156 -10.11 -11.23 6.22
C LYS A 156 -11.18 -12.07 6.93
N ARG A 157 -11.33 -11.92 8.26
CA ARG A 157 -12.33 -12.65 9.06
C ARG A 157 -13.77 -12.27 8.69
N THR A 158 -14.02 -11.02 8.33
CA THR A 158 -15.38 -10.59 7.94
C THR A 158 -15.85 -11.21 6.64
N GLY A 159 -14.94 -11.70 5.81
CA GLY A 159 -15.24 -12.30 4.50
C GLY A 159 -15.86 -11.33 3.49
N ILE A 160 -15.94 -10.02 3.79
CA ILE A 160 -16.58 -9.01 2.93
C ILE A 160 -15.94 -9.01 1.54
N PHE A 161 -14.62 -8.99 1.48
CA PHE A 161 -13.91 -8.96 0.21
C PHE A 161 -14.02 -10.28 -0.56
N GLN A 162 -14.06 -11.43 0.13
CA GLN A 162 -14.25 -12.73 -0.51
C GLN A 162 -15.65 -12.85 -1.13
N ARG A 163 -16.69 -12.31 -0.49
CA ARG A 163 -18.05 -12.25 -1.05
C ARG A 163 -18.10 -11.32 -2.26
N TRP A 164 -17.50 -10.15 -2.17
CA TRP A 164 -17.48 -9.17 -3.28
C TRP A 164 -16.77 -9.71 -4.52
N PHE A 165 -15.59 -10.31 -4.36
CA PHE A 165 -14.80 -10.83 -5.47
C PHE A 165 -15.29 -12.23 -5.92
N GLY A 166 -15.77 -13.08 -5.00
CA GLY A 166 -16.32 -14.40 -5.35
C GLY A 166 -17.61 -14.33 -6.17
N GLU A 167 -18.50 -13.38 -5.90
CA GLU A 167 -19.69 -13.13 -6.73
C GLU A 167 -19.33 -12.62 -8.12
N TYR A 168 -18.28 -11.79 -8.22
CA TYR A 168 -17.80 -11.28 -9.49
C TYR A 168 -17.22 -12.40 -10.37
N GLU A 169 -16.44 -13.30 -9.81
CA GLU A 169 -15.85 -14.42 -10.53
C GLU A 169 -16.93 -15.39 -11.05
N LYS A 170 -17.95 -15.70 -10.25
CA LYS A 170 -19.11 -16.49 -10.64
C LYS A 170 -19.93 -15.82 -11.76
N SER A 171 -20.15 -14.51 -11.67
CA SER A 171 -20.91 -13.75 -12.68
C SER A 171 -20.16 -13.64 -14.01
N SER A 172 -18.84 -13.50 -13.98
CA SER A 172 -18.00 -13.43 -15.18
C SER A 172 -17.89 -14.79 -15.89
N THR A 173 -17.86 -15.88 -15.14
CA THR A 173 -17.83 -17.25 -15.66
C THR A 173 -19.17 -17.61 -16.33
N LYS A 174 -20.29 -17.24 -15.71
CA LYS A 174 -21.63 -17.45 -16.27
C LYS A 174 -21.87 -16.69 -17.58
N LYS A 175 -21.32 -15.47 -17.71
CA LYS A 175 -21.37 -14.69 -18.97
C LYS A 175 -20.48 -15.27 -20.08
N ARG A 176 -19.45 -16.06 -19.75
CA ARG A 176 -18.60 -16.74 -20.75
C ARG A 176 -19.22 -18.02 -21.27
N GLN A 177 -20.03 -18.71 -20.47
CA GLN A 177 -20.69 -19.95 -20.86
C GLN A 177 -21.95 -19.70 -21.73
N ASN A 178 -22.49 -18.47 -21.71
CA ASN A 178 -23.68 -18.09 -22.50
C ASN A 178 -23.33 -17.31 -23.79
N LYS A 179 -22.07 -17.33 -24.22
CA LYS A 179 -21.59 -16.84 -25.52
C LYS A 179 -20.93 -17.96 -26.31
#